data_78333a4d0ee120f9b51741ad89bc37d8
#
_entry.id   78333a4d0ee120f9b51741ad89bc37d8
#
_cell.length_a   1.000
_cell.length_b   1.000
_cell.length_c   1.000
_cell.angle_alpha   90.00
_cell.angle_beta   90.00
_cell.angle_gamma   90.00
#
_symmetry.space_group_name_H-M   'P 1'
#
loop_
_entity.id
_entity.type
_entity.pdbx_description
1 polymer ?
#
loop_
_entity_poly.entity_id
_entity_poly.type
_entity_poly.pdbx_seq_one_letter_code
_entity_poly.pdbx_strand_id
1 'polypeptide(L)'
;DDLYQEVDLDKYQEFMENPAQEMNRTSIDFLQIQAFYQSDVLLQHRWKTLFPDAKFVPEFKLNLLQARQFIPLKGDVLGVVFDDNSADIYLFINGQFKFYNTFEIVSDDDLSYFILNIFDNFGIEGKVNKVLYSAIHADQSFIQKLRTYSNELIEISASKPAVSLDDESEDYNKSYLIDLPTCE
;
A
#
# COMPACT_ATOMS: atom_id res chain seq x y z
N ASP A 1 -22.93 -3.94 6.23
CA ASP A 1 -23.11 -2.79 5.34
C ASP A 1 -23.93 -1.64 5.97
N ASP A 2 -24.67 -1.86 7.06
CA ASP A 2 -25.51 -0.84 7.67
C ASP A 2 -24.81 0.01 8.75
N LEU A 3 -23.51 -0.17 8.96
CA LEU A 3 -22.78 0.52 10.03
C LEU A 3 -22.27 1.92 9.65
N TYR A 4 -22.28 2.27 8.36
CA TYR A 4 -21.81 3.57 7.88
C TYR A 4 -22.97 4.32 7.23
N GLN A 5 -23.63 5.18 8.00
CA GLN A 5 -24.61 6.12 7.47
C GLN A 5 -23.88 7.33 6.85
N GLU A 6 -24.47 7.94 5.82
CA GLU A 6 -23.94 9.17 5.18
C GLU A 6 -23.60 10.30 6.17
N VAL A 7 -24.25 10.27 7.34
CA VAL A 7 -24.02 11.24 8.45
C VAL A 7 -22.58 11.21 8.99
N ASP A 8 -21.81 10.16 8.74
CA ASP A 8 -20.43 10.06 9.26
C ASP A 8 -19.39 10.68 8.31
N LEU A 9 -19.74 10.96 7.07
CA LEU A 9 -18.81 11.57 6.09
C LEU A 9 -18.30 12.94 6.55
N ASP A 10 -19.18 13.79 7.07
CA ASP A 10 -18.81 15.14 7.54
C ASP A 10 -17.80 15.08 8.71
N LYS A 11 -17.90 14.06 9.55
CA LYS A 11 -16.96 13.86 10.67
C LYS A 11 -15.57 13.44 10.19
N TYR A 12 -15.50 12.63 9.15
CA TYR A 12 -14.21 12.19 8.59
C TYR A 12 -13.53 13.30 7.78
N GLN A 13 -14.30 14.25 7.24
CA GLN A 13 -13.77 15.36 6.46
C GLN A 13 -12.87 16.27 7.30
N GLU A 14 -13.15 16.40 8.61
CA GLU A 14 -12.31 17.18 9.53
C GLU A 14 -10.90 16.60 9.73
N PHE A 15 -10.73 15.29 9.48
CA PHE A 15 -9.43 14.61 9.60
C PHE A 15 -8.61 14.63 8.30
N MET A 16 -9.19 15.15 7.21
CA MET A 16 -8.50 15.24 5.94
C MET A 16 -7.57 16.45 5.89
N GLU A 17 -6.48 16.32 5.17
CA GLU A 17 -5.49 17.37 4.97
C GLU A 17 -6.12 18.65 4.41
N ASN A 18 -7.12 18.49 3.55
CA ASN A 18 -7.85 19.61 2.96
C ASN A 18 -9.38 19.42 3.12
N PRO A 19 -9.98 19.84 4.26
CA PRO A 19 -11.40 19.63 4.56
C PRO A 19 -12.38 20.22 3.53
N ALA A 20 -11.96 21.20 2.75
CA ALA A 20 -12.79 21.81 1.70
C ALA A 20 -12.83 21.00 0.39
N GLN A 21 -11.98 19.99 0.26
CA GLN A 21 -11.90 19.18 -0.94
C GLN A 21 -12.86 17.99 -0.87
N GLU A 22 -13.47 17.65 -2.00
CA GLU A 22 -14.36 16.50 -2.11
C GLU A 22 -13.64 15.19 -1.76
N MET A 23 -14.29 14.36 -0.96
CA MET A 23 -13.82 13.03 -0.61
C MET A 23 -14.30 12.00 -1.62
N ASN A 24 -13.37 11.14 -2.03
CA ASN A 24 -13.67 9.93 -2.76
C ASN A 24 -13.81 8.75 -1.79
N ARG A 25 -14.60 7.75 -2.18
CA ARG A 25 -14.81 6.53 -1.42
C ARG A 25 -14.46 5.31 -2.26
N THR A 26 -13.80 4.35 -1.65
CA THR A 26 -13.56 3.03 -2.26
C THR A 26 -13.75 1.92 -1.23
N SER A 27 -14.20 0.75 -1.68
CA SER A 27 -14.26 -0.46 -0.85
C SER A 27 -13.08 -1.37 -1.15
N ILE A 28 -12.65 -2.10 -0.13
CA ILE A 28 -11.72 -3.23 -0.25
C ILE A 28 -12.44 -4.44 0.34
N ASP A 29 -13.17 -5.15 -0.50
CA ASP A 29 -14.20 -6.11 -0.09
C ASP A 29 -13.64 -7.28 0.71
N PHE A 30 -12.45 -7.80 0.35
CA PHE A 30 -11.85 -8.91 1.09
C PHE A 30 -11.42 -8.53 2.52
N LEU A 31 -11.25 -7.24 2.81
CA LEU A 31 -10.96 -6.70 4.14
C LEU A 31 -12.21 -6.21 4.86
N GLN A 32 -13.33 -6.13 4.17
CA GLN A 32 -14.59 -5.54 4.65
C GLN A 32 -14.40 -4.11 5.17
N ILE A 33 -13.54 -3.33 4.53
CA ILE A 33 -13.28 -1.93 4.87
C ILE A 33 -13.73 -1.01 3.75
N GLN A 34 -14.09 0.21 4.16
CA GLN A 34 -14.29 1.33 3.28
C GLN A 34 -13.24 2.38 3.59
N ALA A 35 -12.63 2.90 2.56
CA ALA A 35 -11.62 3.95 2.67
C ALA A 35 -12.12 5.23 2.02
N PHE A 36 -11.84 6.34 2.69
CA PHE A 36 -12.07 7.69 2.19
C PHE A 36 -10.72 8.32 1.87
N TYR A 37 -10.63 8.96 0.73
CA TYR A 37 -9.39 9.59 0.28
C TYR A 37 -9.67 10.83 -0.55
N GLN A 38 -8.71 11.71 -0.59
CA GLN A 38 -8.73 12.87 -1.45
C GLN A 38 -7.84 12.65 -2.66
N SER A 39 -8.21 13.24 -3.77
CA SER A 39 -7.44 13.17 -5.01
C SER A 39 -7.41 14.55 -5.66
N ASP A 40 -6.39 14.80 -6.46
CA ASP A 40 -6.32 16.02 -7.26
C ASP A 40 -7.43 16.01 -8.32
N VAL A 41 -8.49 16.79 -8.05
CA VAL A 41 -9.66 16.91 -8.91
C VAL A 41 -9.31 17.47 -10.29
N LEU A 42 -8.36 18.44 -10.37
CA LEU A 42 -7.94 19.04 -11.62
C LEU A 42 -7.17 18.00 -12.47
N LEU A 43 -6.29 17.26 -11.84
CA LEU A 43 -5.56 16.17 -12.49
C LEU A 43 -6.51 15.09 -13.00
N GLN A 44 -7.46 14.63 -12.17
CA GLN A 44 -8.47 13.65 -12.59
C GLN A 44 -9.32 14.14 -13.75
N HIS A 45 -9.78 15.42 -13.71
CA HIS A 45 -10.55 16.01 -14.80
C HIS A 45 -9.75 16.03 -16.10
N ARG A 46 -8.47 16.43 -16.03
CA ARG A 46 -7.57 16.44 -17.19
C ARG A 46 -7.39 15.04 -17.78
N TRP A 47 -7.17 14.03 -16.94
CA TRP A 47 -7.04 12.65 -17.41
C TRP A 47 -8.33 12.10 -18.01
N LYS A 48 -9.50 12.37 -17.41
CA LYS A 48 -10.81 11.98 -17.97
C LYS A 48 -11.10 12.66 -19.32
N THR A 49 -10.60 13.87 -19.54
CA THR A 49 -10.74 14.56 -20.83
C THR A 49 -9.94 13.84 -21.92
N LEU A 50 -8.75 13.33 -21.59
CA LEU A 50 -7.88 12.60 -22.52
C LEU A 50 -8.31 11.14 -22.68
N PHE A 51 -8.78 10.53 -21.61
CA PHE A 51 -9.15 9.13 -21.51
C PHE A 51 -10.50 9.00 -20.79
N PRO A 52 -11.63 9.15 -21.53
CA PRO A 52 -12.97 9.20 -20.93
C PRO A 52 -13.34 7.95 -20.09
N ASP A 53 -12.84 6.79 -20.50
CA ASP A 53 -13.12 5.50 -19.87
C ASP A 53 -12.10 5.12 -18.77
N ALA A 54 -11.16 6.03 -18.42
CA ALA A 54 -10.15 5.76 -17.40
C ALA A 54 -10.78 5.56 -16.02
N LYS A 55 -10.40 4.47 -15.36
CA LYS A 55 -10.73 4.20 -13.95
C LYS A 55 -9.60 4.72 -13.08
N PHE A 56 -9.94 5.43 -12.01
CA PHE A 56 -8.99 5.91 -11.01
C PHE A 56 -9.06 4.99 -9.81
N VAL A 57 -7.93 4.39 -9.47
CA VAL A 57 -7.82 3.49 -8.34
C VAL A 57 -6.73 4.04 -7.41
N PRO A 58 -7.02 4.27 -6.13
CA PRO A 58 -6.01 4.75 -5.20
C PRO A 58 -4.94 3.68 -4.95
N GLU A 59 -3.69 4.12 -4.84
CA GLU A 59 -2.52 3.25 -4.73
C GLU A 59 -2.61 2.31 -3.52
N PHE A 60 -3.04 2.81 -2.36
CA PHE A 60 -3.20 1.98 -1.16
C PHE A 60 -4.11 0.77 -1.39
N LYS A 61 -5.15 0.91 -2.24
CA LYS A 61 -6.02 -0.21 -2.58
C LYS A 61 -5.27 -1.27 -3.36
N LEU A 62 -4.41 -0.85 -4.29
CA LEU A 62 -3.59 -1.77 -5.09
C LEU A 62 -2.60 -2.53 -4.20
N ASN A 63 -1.91 -1.82 -3.32
CA ASN A 63 -0.96 -2.40 -2.37
C ASN A 63 -1.62 -3.47 -1.49
N LEU A 64 -2.83 -3.19 -0.99
CA LEU A 64 -3.57 -4.14 -0.16
C LEU A 64 -4.12 -5.33 -0.96
N LEU A 65 -4.57 -5.12 -2.21
CA LEU A 65 -5.01 -6.20 -3.09
C LEU A 65 -3.88 -7.17 -3.42
N GLN A 66 -2.69 -6.66 -3.70
CA GLN A 66 -1.49 -7.46 -3.95
C GLN A 66 -1.09 -8.30 -2.73
N ALA A 67 -1.22 -7.72 -1.53
CA ALA A 67 -0.90 -8.42 -0.30
C ALA A 67 -1.82 -9.62 -0.02
N ARG A 68 -3.05 -9.62 -0.55
CA ARG A 68 -4.13 -10.56 -0.22
C ARG A 68 -3.68 -12.03 -0.19
N GLN A 69 -2.94 -12.47 -1.20
CA GLN A 69 -2.53 -13.88 -1.32
C GLN A 69 -1.49 -14.31 -0.27
N PHE A 70 -0.83 -13.35 0.39
CA PHE A 70 0.23 -13.59 1.36
C PHE A 70 -0.25 -13.49 2.82
N ILE A 71 -1.50 -13.05 3.04
CA ILE A 71 -2.06 -12.82 4.37
C ILE A 71 -2.54 -14.14 4.97
N PRO A 72 -1.87 -14.67 6.02
CA PRO A 72 -2.28 -15.89 6.68
C PRO A 72 -3.40 -15.60 7.69
N LEU A 73 -4.17 -16.64 8.06
CA LEU A 73 -5.16 -16.55 9.13
C LEU A 73 -4.53 -16.36 10.52
N LYS A 74 -3.25 -16.73 10.70
CA LYS A 74 -2.49 -16.55 11.94
C LYS A 74 -1.10 -16.01 11.64
N GLY A 75 -0.66 -15.08 12.47
CA GLY A 75 0.64 -14.43 12.37
C GLY A 75 0.55 -13.01 11.81
N ASP A 76 1.68 -12.34 11.83
CA ASP A 76 1.79 -10.92 11.53
C ASP A 76 2.47 -10.73 10.18
N VAL A 77 1.92 -9.84 9.37
CA VAL A 77 2.45 -9.49 8.06
C VAL A 77 2.63 -7.98 7.99
N LEU A 78 3.87 -7.54 7.80
CA LEU A 78 4.22 -6.15 7.52
C LEU A 78 4.43 -6.02 6.02
N GLY A 79 3.81 -5.03 5.38
CA GLY A 79 4.10 -4.67 3.99
C GLY A 79 4.85 -3.35 3.91
N VAL A 80 5.80 -3.26 3.01
CA VAL A 80 6.59 -2.04 2.74
C VAL A 80 6.71 -1.86 1.23
N VAL A 81 6.07 -0.83 0.71
CA VAL A 81 6.14 -0.46 -0.71
C VAL A 81 6.95 0.80 -0.82
N PHE A 82 8.13 0.70 -1.42
CA PHE A 82 9.04 1.83 -1.56
C PHE A 82 8.71 2.67 -2.77
N ASP A 83 8.77 3.98 -2.58
CA ASP A 83 8.81 5.03 -3.60
C ASP A 83 10.12 5.81 -3.43
N ASP A 84 10.40 6.82 -4.26
CA ASP A 84 11.70 7.53 -4.31
C ASP A 84 12.22 7.99 -2.94
N ASN A 85 11.39 8.68 -2.15
CA ASN A 85 11.74 9.21 -0.83
C ASN A 85 10.71 8.85 0.24
N SER A 86 9.87 7.86 -0.01
CA SER A 86 8.82 7.45 0.92
C SER A 86 8.59 5.96 0.87
N ALA A 87 7.90 5.43 1.87
CA ALA A 87 7.36 4.09 1.80
C ALA A 87 5.97 4.03 2.41
N ASP A 88 5.12 3.29 1.74
CA ASP A 88 3.84 2.86 2.28
C ASP A 88 4.06 1.66 3.18
N ILE A 89 3.70 1.79 4.44
CA ILE A 89 3.81 0.70 5.41
C ILE A 89 2.42 0.28 5.85
N TYR A 90 2.13 -1.02 5.79
CA TYR A 90 0.86 -1.57 6.25
C TYR A 90 1.06 -2.83 7.09
N LEU A 91 0.09 -3.11 7.97
CA LEU A 91 0.18 -4.20 8.93
C LEU A 91 -1.10 -5.03 8.95
N PHE A 92 -0.92 -6.35 8.93
CA PHE A 92 -1.95 -7.34 9.24
C PHE A 92 -1.54 -8.16 10.46
N ILE A 93 -2.49 -8.39 11.37
CA ILE A 93 -2.33 -9.27 12.52
C ILE A 93 -3.43 -10.32 12.49
N ASN A 94 -3.06 -11.59 12.41
CA ASN A 94 -4.00 -12.72 12.35
C ASN A 94 -5.06 -12.56 11.25
N GLY A 95 -4.64 -12.14 10.08
CA GLY A 95 -5.51 -11.93 8.92
C GLY A 95 -6.32 -10.64 8.94
N GLN A 96 -6.25 -9.85 10.01
CA GLN A 96 -6.98 -8.60 10.16
C GLN A 96 -6.09 -7.41 9.79
N PHE A 97 -6.60 -6.54 8.95
CA PHE A 97 -5.97 -5.26 8.66
C PHE A 97 -5.92 -4.39 9.92
N LYS A 98 -4.77 -3.81 10.22
CA LYS A 98 -4.56 -2.99 11.41
C LYS A 98 -4.11 -1.57 11.11
N PHE A 99 -3.30 -1.39 10.07
CA PHE A 99 -2.60 -0.14 9.86
C PHE A 99 -2.20 0.03 8.39
N TYR A 100 -2.23 1.27 7.91
CA TYR A 100 -1.61 1.71 6.66
C TYR A 100 -1.24 3.18 6.81
N ASN A 101 -0.02 3.54 6.48
CA ASN A 101 0.40 4.93 6.37
C ASN A 101 1.60 5.07 5.44
N THR A 102 1.78 6.26 4.89
CA THR A 102 2.93 6.65 4.10
C THR A 102 3.90 7.43 4.97
N PHE A 103 5.17 7.08 4.92
CA PHE A 103 6.24 7.73 5.67
C PHE A 103 7.33 8.23 4.73
N GLU A 104 7.86 9.40 5.00
CA GLU A 104 9.08 9.88 4.36
C GLU A 104 10.26 9.09 4.92
N ILE A 105 11.02 8.43 4.02
CA ILE A 105 12.13 7.56 4.36
C ILE A 105 13.33 7.95 3.51
N VAL A 106 14.31 8.55 4.15
CA VAL A 106 15.55 9.00 3.51
C VAL A 106 16.71 8.05 3.83
N SER A 107 16.60 7.32 4.94
CA SER A 107 17.63 6.41 5.43
C SER A 107 17.06 5.09 5.95
N ASP A 108 17.92 4.08 6.08
CA ASP A 108 17.55 2.81 6.70
C ASP A 108 17.28 2.93 8.21
N ASP A 109 17.76 3.99 8.85
CA ASP A 109 17.44 4.30 10.23
C ASP A 109 16.02 4.88 10.36
N ASP A 110 15.56 5.71 9.41
CA ASP A 110 14.17 6.17 9.35
C ASP A 110 13.22 4.98 9.20
N LEU A 111 13.52 4.07 8.28
CA LEU A 111 12.73 2.84 8.11
C LEU A 111 12.65 2.05 9.40
N SER A 112 13.78 1.90 10.10
CA SER A 112 13.84 1.20 11.40
C SER A 112 13.00 1.88 12.45
N TYR A 113 13.07 3.19 12.54
CA TYR A 113 12.31 3.99 13.49
C TYR A 113 10.80 3.77 13.30
N PHE A 114 10.30 3.86 12.07
CA PHE A 114 8.87 3.67 11.81
C PHE A 114 8.42 2.23 12.06
N ILE A 115 9.21 1.23 11.65
CA ILE A 115 8.88 -0.17 11.91
C ILE A 115 8.82 -0.45 13.41
N LEU A 116 9.80 -0.01 14.17
CA LEU A 116 9.83 -0.23 15.62
C LEU A 116 8.69 0.50 16.33
N ASN A 117 8.35 1.71 15.89
CA ASN A 117 7.20 2.44 16.42
C ASN A 117 5.88 1.69 16.15
N ILE A 118 5.71 1.14 14.94
CA ILE A 118 4.55 0.31 14.60
C ILE A 118 4.52 -0.93 15.50
N PHE A 119 5.66 -1.61 15.67
CA PHE A 119 5.75 -2.81 16.51
C PHE A 119 5.36 -2.51 17.95
N ASP A 120 5.86 -1.43 18.53
CA ASP A 120 5.53 -1.00 19.88
C ASP A 120 4.03 -0.70 20.04
N ASN A 121 3.45 0.06 19.11
CA ASN A 121 2.03 0.41 19.14
C ASN A 121 1.08 -0.79 19.00
N PHE A 122 1.49 -1.84 18.29
CA PHE A 122 0.67 -3.04 18.09
C PHE A 122 1.08 -4.23 18.94
N GLY A 123 2.05 -4.07 19.84
CA GLY A 123 2.51 -5.11 20.76
C GLY A 123 3.23 -6.26 20.06
N ILE A 124 3.96 -5.97 18.97
CA ILE A 124 4.75 -6.98 18.25
C ILE A 124 6.12 -7.09 18.88
N GLU A 125 6.44 -8.24 19.44
CA GLU A 125 7.74 -8.53 20.06
C GLU A 125 8.69 -9.17 19.05
N GLY A 126 9.80 -8.51 18.78
CA GLY A 126 10.91 -9.02 17.98
C GLY A 126 10.66 -8.96 16.48
N LYS A 127 10.09 -10.02 15.87
CA LYS A 127 9.95 -10.15 14.42
C LYS A 127 8.52 -10.51 14.03
N VAL A 128 8.06 -9.94 12.91
CA VAL A 128 6.84 -10.41 12.26
C VAL A 128 7.08 -11.74 11.54
N ASN A 129 6.01 -12.48 11.27
CA ASN A 129 6.09 -13.72 10.52
C ASN A 129 6.59 -13.48 9.11
N LYS A 130 6.05 -12.46 8.44
CA LYS A 130 6.42 -12.13 7.07
C LYS A 130 6.57 -10.62 6.89
N VAL A 131 7.55 -10.23 6.08
CA VAL A 131 7.59 -8.90 5.48
C VAL A 131 7.41 -9.06 3.98
N LEU A 132 6.44 -8.32 3.43
CA LEU A 132 6.20 -8.16 2.01
C LEU A 132 6.83 -6.85 1.58
N TYR A 133 7.61 -6.84 0.48
CA TYR A 133 8.19 -5.59 0.01
C TYR A 133 8.15 -5.48 -1.51
N SER A 134 8.05 -4.25 -2.01
CA SER A 134 8.25 -3.93 -3.42
C SER A 134 9.68 -3.42 -3.62
N ALA A 135 10.38 -3.95 -4.62
CA ALA A 135 11.80 -3.66 -4.85
C ALA A 135 12.06 -2.58 -5.91
N ILE A 136 11.04 -1.94 -6.48
CA ILE A 136 11.19 -1.02 -7.62
C ILE A 136 12.15 0.14 -7.28
N HIS A 137 12.01 0.70 -6.07
CA HIS A 137 12.82 1.82 -5.60
C HIS A 137 13.59 1.50 -4.31
N ALA A 138 13.73 0.20 -3.97
CA ALA A 138 14.37 -0.21 -2.73
C ALA A 138 15.88 -0.39 -2.89
N ASP A 139 16.66 0.38 -2.15
CA ASP A 139 18.08 0.14 -1.98
C ASP A 139 18.36 -1.17 -1.23
N GLN A 140 19.49 -1.78 -1.50
CA GLN A 140 19.93 -3.02 -0.84
C GLN A 140 20.02 -2.89 0.69
N SER A 141 20.32 -1.69 1.20
CA SER A 141 20.36 -1.38 2.64
C SER A 141 18.98 -1.55 3.28
N PHE A 142 17.92 -1.04 2.64
CA PHE A 142 16.55 -1.19 3.10
C PHE A 142 16.12 -2.66 3.15
N ILE A 143 16.42 -3.43 2.10
CA ILE A 143 16.11 -4.87 2.04
C ILE A 143 16.83 -5.64 3.16
N GLN A 144 18.10 -5.34 3.40
CA GLN A 144 18.86 -5.96 4.51
C GLN A 144 18.25 -5.59 5.86
N LYS A 145 17.81 -4.35 6.03
CA LYS A 145 17.17 -3.89 7.25
C LYS A 145 15.85 -4.63 7.49
N LEU A 146 14.99 -4.79 6.47
CA LEU A 146 13.73 -5.53 6.57
C LEU A 146 13.94 -6.98 7.04
N ARG A 147 15.03 -7.63 6.64
CA ARG A 147 15.38 -8.99 7.11
C ARG A 147 15.59 -9.08 8.62
N THR A 148 15.98 -7.98 9.26
CA THR A 148 16.17 -7.97 10.71
C THR A 148 14.85 -8.04 11.47
N TYR A 149 13.75 -7.61 10.83
CA TYR A 149 12.41 -7.52 11.41
C TYR A 149 11.47 -8.65 10.99
N SER A 150 11.91 -9.59 10.15
CA SER A 150 11.07 -10.65 9.61
C SER A 150 11.66 -12.04 9.83
N ASN A 151 10.79 -13.06 9.92
CA ASN A 151 11.17 -14.45 9.79
C ASN A 151 11.24 -14.87 8.32
N GLU A 152 10.36 -14.31 7.48
CA GLU A 152 10.28 -14.54 6.05
C GLU A 152 10.18 -13.21 5.32
N LEU A 153 11.01 -12.99 4.30
CA LEU A 153 11.01 -11.78 3.46
C LEU A 153 10.56 -12.17 2.05
N ILE A 154 9.48 -11.57 1.58
CA ILE A 154 8.85 -11.87 0.29
C ILE A 154 8.83 -10.61 -0.57
N GLU A 155 9.44 -10.69 -1.75
CA GLU A 155 9.32 -9.65 -2.76
C GLU A 155 7.99 -9.76 -3.50
N ILE A 156 7.22 -8.66 -3.51
CA ILE A 156 6.03 -8.54 -4.34
C ILE A 156 6.45 -8.03 -5.70
N SER A 157 6.31 -8.88 -6.70
CA SER A 157 6.55 -8.55 -8.10
C SER A 157 5.30 -8.87 -8.94
N ALA A 158 5.25 -8.35 -10.17
CA ALA A 158 4.20 -8.70 -11.11
C ALA A 158 4.10 -10.22 -11.31
N SER A 159 2.88 -10.75 -11.33
CA SER A 159 2.64 -12.18 -11.58
C SER A 159 2.91 -12.59 -13.04
N LYS A 160 2.91 -11.61 -13.95
CA LYS A 160 3.18 -11.81 -15.37
C LYS A 160 4.32 -10.92 -15.83
N PRO A 161 5.24 -11.45 -16.66
CA PRO A 161 6.28 -10.61 -17.24
C PRO A 161 5.63 -9.53 -18.13
N ALA A 162 6.08 -8.29 -18.00
CA ALA A 162 5.75 -7.25 -18.95
C ALA A 162 6.32 -7.63 -20.33
N VAL A 163 5.51 -7.52 -21.36
CA VAL A 163 6.01 -7.62 -22.73
C VAL A 163 6.65 -6.25 -23.05
N SER A 164 7.95 -6.15 -22.87
CA SER A 164 8.71 -4.98 -23.32
C SER A 164 8.99 -5.13 -24.81
N LEU A 165 8.80 -4.04 -25.55
CA LEU A 165 9.20 -3.94 -26.95
C LEU A 165 10.72 -3.62 -27.10
N ASP A 166 11.37 -3.22 -26.00
CA ASP A 166 12.80 -2.92 -25.94
C ASP A 166 13.49 -3.74 -24.85
N ASP A 167 14.58 -4.40 -25.21
CA ASP A 167 15.36 -5.31 -24.35
C ASP A 167 16.03 -4.65 -23.12
N GLU A 168 15.93 -3.32 -22.97
CA GLU A 168 16.60 -2.56 -21.88
C GLU A 168 15.76 -2.41 -20.59
N SER A 169 14.58 -3.00 -20.51
CA SER A 169 13.64 -2.72 -19.43
C SER A 169 13.38 -3.90 -18.46
N GLU A 170 14.44 -4.43 -17.85
CA GLU A 170 14.30 -5.41 -16.75
C GLU A 170 13.48 -4.85 -15.57
N ASP A 171 13.48 -3.52 -15.36
CA ASP A 171 12.81 -2.89 -14.22
C ASP A 171 11.28 -2.86 -14.33
N TYR A 172 10.72 -2.85 -15.53
CA TYR A 172 9.26 -2.90 -15.71
C TYR A 172 8.63 -4.22 -15.23
N ASN A 173 9.37 -5.32 -15.26
CA ASN A 173 8.89 -6.61 -14.80
C ASN A 173 8.68 -6.67 -13.27
N LYS A 174 9.23 -5.70 -12.52
CA LYS A 174 9.08 -5.61 -11.07
C LYS A 174 7.85 -4.81 -10.66
N SER A 175 7.24 -4.07 -11.59
CA SER A 175 6.08 -3.26 -11.26
C SER A 175 4.82 -4.13 -11.12
N TYR A 176 4.28 -4.19 -9.90
CA TYR A 176 2.99 -4.82 -9.61
C TYR A 176 1.81 -4.15 -10.33
N LEU A 177 1.98 -2.94 -10.85
CA LEU A 177 0.97 -2.22 -11.63
C LEU A 177 0.58 -2.97 -12.93
N ILE A 178 1.44 -3.88 -13.40
CA ILE A 178 1.16 -4.72 -14.57
C ILE A 178 0.00 -5.69 -14.31
N ASP A 179 -0.23 -6.04 -13.04
CA ASP A 179 -1.31 -6.95 -12.64
C ASP A 179 -2.66 -6.24 -12.41
N LEU A 180 -2.72 -4.91 -12.58
CA LEU A 180 -3.94 -4.12 -12.40
C LEU A 180 -5.20 -4.71 -13.04
N PRO A 181 -5.15 -5.21 -14.30
CA PRO A 181 -6.32 -5.80 -14.93
C PRO A 181 -6.83 -7.07 -14.24
N THR A 182 -6.04 -7.68 -13.36
CA THR A 182 -6.39 -8.92 -12.65
C THR A 182 -6.85 -8.68 -11.22
N CYS A 183 -6.83 -7.43 -10.77
CA CYS A 183 -7.23 -7.02 -9.41
C CYS A 183 -8.73 -6.67 -9.29
N GLU A 184 -9.56 -7.00 -10.31
CA GLU A 184 -11.02 -6.83 -10.28
C GLU A 184 -11.73 -8.01 -9.60
#